data_00cf3c224ac9cdc798dffd0de3ac6dbb
#
_entry.id   00cf3c224ac9cdc798dffd0de3ac6dbb
#
_cell.length_a   1.000
_cell.length_b   1.000
_cell.length_c   1.000
_cell.angle_alpha   90.00
_cell.angle_beta   90.00
_cell.angle_gamma   90.00
#
_symmetry.space_group_name_H-M   'P 1'
#
loop_
_entity.id
_entity.type
_entity.pdbx_description
1 polymer ?
#
loop_
_entity_poly.entity_id
_entity_poly.type
_entity_poly.pdbx_seq_one_letter_code
_entity_poly.pdbx_strand_id
1 'polypeptide(L)'
;MSSQEAFLTRVRRALRQDVVPIQSRPPLFWGDRDLAEATAQLQTRLAAQRQALLAQLQQELHAAGGAVAHVHSASEAVTYITRLAQQKDAHLVVRWQSDLLEALEVDAALQQHGVTVHTTTLPPGAASGEVTSAAPLATRRQELREVLARAELGLSGVDYIIAETGTLVLMARAGQMRGVSLLPPVHVAVARTSQVIATLADYLLLAQVAAADPQQYLTSCVSFVTGPSRTGDIELKLTVGVHGPGELHLVVLDDNHAR
;
A
#
# COMPACT_ATOMS: atom_id res chain seq x y z
N MET A 1 15.07 30.29 31.74
CA MET A 1 14.45 29.44 30.70
C MET A 1 15.50 28.48 30.18
N SER A 2 15.21 27.19 30.14
CA SER A 2 16.13 26.20 29.55
C SER A 2 16.26 26.42 28.04
N SER A 3 17.38 25.97 27.46
CA SER A 3 17.60 26.02 26.00
C SER A 3 16.44 25.38 25.22
N GLN A 4 15.84 24.33 25.79
CA GLN A 4 14.68 23.65 25.23
C GLN A 4 13.41 24.51 25.23
N GLU A 5 13.14 25.23 26.31
CA GLU A 5 11.97 26.14 26.39
C GLU A 5 12.10 27.31 25.42
N ALA A 6 13.31 27.86 25.27
CA ALA A 6 13.58 28.92 24.30
C ALA A 6 13.38 28.42 22.85
N PHE A 7 13.79 27.19 22.53
CA PHE A 7 13.57 26.56 21.26
C PHE A 7 12.07 26.32 20.98
N LEU A 8 11.35 25.67 21.90
CA LEU A 8 9.92 25.42 21.79
C LEU A 8 9.10 26.71 21.68
N THR A 9 9.50 27.77 22.35
CA THR A 9 8.85 29.09 22.25
C THR A 9 9.03 29.68 20.84
N ARG A 10 10.22 29.56 20.26
CA ARG A 10 10.45 29.99 18.85
C ARG A 10 9.63 29.19 17.85
N VAL A 11 9.59 27.88 17.99
CA VAL A 11 8.77 27.01 17.14
C VAL A 11 7.28 27.36 17.25
N ARG A 12 6.75 27.50 18.49
CA ARG A 12 5.37 27.90 18.71
C ARG A 12 5.04 29.28 18.12
N ARG A 13 6.00 30.22 18.20
CA ARG A 13 5.82 31.55 17.60
C ARG A 13 5.77 31.47 16.07
N ALA A 14 6.68 30.72 15.45
CA ALA A 14 6.70 30.52 13.99
C ALA A 14 5.42 29.85 13.52
N LEU A 15 4.96 28.78 14.18
CA LEU A 15 3.72 28.08 13.85
C LEU A 15 2.46 28.97 14.03
N ARG A 16 2.47 29.90 14.99
CA ARG A 16 1.33 30.81 15.20
C ARG A 16 1.25 31.95 14.19
N GLN A 17 2.35 32.34 13.58
CA GLN A 17 2.39 33.44 12.62
C GLN A 17 1.85 33.04 11.25
N ASP A 18 1.93 31.74 10.90
CA ASP A 18 1.53 31.23 9.56
C ASP A 18 0.37 30.21 9.60
N VAL A 19 -0.22 29.97 10.77
CA VAL A 19 -1.35 29.03 10.84
C VAL A 19 -2.62 29.78 10.43
N VAL A 20 -2.92 29.71 9.13
CA VAL A 20 -4.28 29.96 8.64
C VAL A 20 -5.20 28.99 9.38
N PRO A 21 -6.25 29.46 10.08
CA PRO A 21 -7.19 28.58 10.74
C PRO A 21 -7.69 27.52 9.80
N ILE A 22 -7.85 26.28 10.27
CA ILE A 22 -8.29 25.16 9.43
C ILE A 22 -9.60 25.50 8.69
N GLN A 23 -10.46 26.29 9.33
CA GLN A 23 -11.73 26.80 8.76
C GLN A 23 -11.54 27.83 7.64
N SER A 24 -10.38 28.46 7.51
CA SER A 24 -10.06 29.45 6.47
C SER A 24 -9.05 28.94 5.44
N ARG A 25 -8.64 27.66 5.53
CA ARG A 25 -7.85 27.06 4.46
C ARG A 25 -8.77 26.87 3.25
N PRO A 26 -8.34 27.28 2.04
CA PRO A 26 -9.10 26.93 0.86
C PRO A 26 -9.23 25.41 0.81
N PRO A 27 -10.37 24.88 0.38
CA PRO A 27 -10.54 23.43 0.23
C PRO A 27 -9.40 22.92 -0.64
N LEU A 28 -8.69 21.91 -0.13
CA LEU A 28 -7.55 21.32 -0.81
C LEU A 28 -8.01 20.82 -2.18
N PHE A 29 -7.61 21.50 -3.24
CA PHE A 29 -7.70 21.15 -4.65
C PHE A 29 -9.04 21.29 -5.39
N TRP A 30 -10.23 21.08 -4.80
CA TRP A 30 -11.43 20.88 -5.63
C TRP A 30 -12.55 21.92 -5.43
N GLY A 31 -12.42 22.87 -4.49
CA GLY A 31 -13.41 23.94 -4.25
C GLY A 31 -14.76 23.39 -3.74
N ASP A 32 -15.86 24.12 -4.05
CA ASP A 32 -17.23 23.76 -3.69
C ASP A 32 -17.86 22.72 -4.65
N ARG A 33 -17.06 21.81 -5.24
CA ARG A 33 -17.61 20.77 -6.11
C ARG A 33 -18.41 19.77 -5.31
N ASP A 34 -19.51 19.33 -5.90
CA ASP A 34 -20.21 18.15 -5.42
C ASP A 34 -19.29 16.92 -5.57
N LEU A 35 -18.75 16.45 -4.45
CA LEU A 35 -17.83 15.31 -4.42
C LEU A 35 -18.49 14.02 -4.92
N ALA A 36 -19.80 13.86 -4.70
CA ALA A 36 -20.55 12.70 -5.15
C ALA A 36 -20.65 12.69 -6.69
N GLU A 37 -20.98 13.83 -7.29
CA GLU A 37 -21.04 13.96 -8.74
C GLU A 37 -19.64 13.78 -9.37
N ALA A 38 -18.61 14.42 -8.81
CA ALA A 38 -17.24 14.29 -9.29
C ALA A 38 -16.74 12.84 -9.25
N THR A 39 -17.09 12.10 -8.18
CA THR A 39 -16.75 10.68 -8.04
C THR A 39 -17.49 9.82 -9.06
N ALA A 40 -18.78 10.06 -9.29
CA ALA A 40 -19.55 9.32 -10.29
C ALA A 40 -19.00 9.53 -11.71
N GLN A 41 -18.66 10.78 -12.04
CA GLN A 41 -18.02 11.11 -13.32
C GLN A 41 -16.64 10.43 -13.46
N LEU A 42 -15.83 10.43 -12.39
CA LEU A 42 -14.56 9.72 -12.34
C LEU A 42 -14.75 8.22 -12.60
N GLN A 43 -15.65 7.56 -11.88
CA GLN A 43 -15.92 6.12 -12.04
C GLN A 43 -16.33 5.77 -13.47
N THR A 44 -17.21 6.56 -14.06
CA THR A 44 -17.66 6.39 -15.47
C THR A 44 -16.47 6.51 -16.43
N ARG A 45 -15.63 7.52 -16.26
CA ARG A 45 -14.42 7.71 -17.08
C ARG A 45 -13.43 6.56 -16.94
N LEU A 46 -13.14 6.13 -15.71
CA LEU A 46 -12.22 5.03 -15.44
C LEU A 46 -12.72 3.71 -16.06
N ALA A 47 -14.03 3.43 -15.96
CA ALA A 47 -14.63 2.25 -16.58
C ALA A 47 -14.46 2.27 -18.10
N ALA A 48 -14.72 3.40 -18.76
CA ALA A 48 -14.56 3.57 -20.20
C ALA A 48 -13.12 3.42 -20.68
N GLN A 49 -12.14 3.77 -19.85
CA GLN A 49 -10.72 3.77 -20.20
C GLN A 49 -9.94 2.55 -19.66
N ARG A 50 -10.61 1.57 -19.05
CA ARG A 50 -10.00 0.46 -18.31
C ARG A 50 -8.84 -0.23 -19.04
N GLN A 51 -9.06 -0.63 -20.30
CA GLN A 51 -8.02 -1.30 -21.08
C GLN A 51 -6.79 -0.41 -21.34
N ALA A 52 -7.03 0.85 -21.70
CA ALA A 52 -5.94 1.80 -21.93
C ALA A 52 -5.13 2.05 -20.65
N LEU A 53 -5.81 2.17 -19.49
CA LEU A 53 -5.16 2.35 -18.20
C LEU A 53 -4.33 1.13 -17.79
N LEU A 54 -4.81 -0.09 -18.06
CA LEU A 54 -4.03 -1.31 -17.79
C LEU A 54 -2.78 -1.39 -18.68
N ALA A 55 -2.90 -1.02 -19.96
CA ALA A 55 -1.75 -1.00 -20.86
C ALA A 55 -0.72 0.06 -20.43
N GLN A 56 -1.18 1.26 -20.06
CA GLN A 56 -0.32 2.34 -19.53
C GLN A 56 0.36 1.90 -18.23
N LEU A 57 -0.39 1.36 -17.27
CA LEU A 57 0.15 0.82 -16.02
C LEU A 57 1.28 -0.18 -16.27
N GLN A 58 1.06 -1.13 -17.18
CA GLN A 58 2.07 -2.14 -17.51
C GLN A 58 3.35 -1.50 -18.05
N GLN A 59 3.21 -0.52 -18.95
CA GLN A 59 4.34 0.21 -19.53
C GLN A 59 5.10 1.00 -18.45
N GLU A 60 4.40 1.79 -17.64
CA GLU A 60 5.02 2.69 -16.65
C GLU A 60 5.67 1.91 -15.50
N LEU A 61 4.99 0.89 -14.96
CA LEU A 61 5.59 0.09 -13.89
C LEU A 61 6.79 -0.72 -14.40
N HIS A 62 6.75 -1.21 -15.65
CA HIS A 62 7.90 -1.88 -16.27
C HIS A 62 9.06 -0.90 -16.45
N ALA A 63 8.82 0.32 -16.91
CA ALA A 63 9.83 1.37 -17.04
C ALA A 63 10.44 1.74 -15.67
N ALA A 64 9.64 1.68 -14.60
CA ALA A 64 10.10 1.83 -13.22
C ALA A 64 10.89 0.60 -12.71
N GLY A 65 10.93 -0.51 -13.45
CA GLY A 65 11.63 -1.75 -13.11
C GLY A 65 10.81 -2.73 -12.27
N GLY A 66 9.50 -2.54 -12.17
CA GLY A 66 8.58 -3.51 -11.60
C GLY A 66 8.07 -4.50 -12.66
N ALA A 67 7.42 -5.57 -12.21
CA ALA A 67 6.75 -6.54 -13.06
C ALA A 67 5.24 -6.46 -12.87
N VAL A 68 4.48 -6.57 -13.96
CA VAL A 68 3.00 -6.62 -13.92
C VAL A 68 2.53 -7.93 -14.54
N ALA A 69 1.69 -8.66 -13.80
CA ALA A 69 0.94 -9.80 -14.30
C ALA A 69 -0.55 -9.45 -14.28
N HIS A 70 -1.16 -9.28 -15.45
CA HIS A 70 -2.61 -9.20 -15.57
C HIS A 70 -3.14 -10.62 -15.69
N VAL A 71 -4.03 -11.01 -14.77
CA VAL A 71 -4.55 -12.36 -14.64
C VAL A 71 -6.08 -12.36 -14.66
N HIS A 72 -6.66 -13.40 -15.23
CA HIS A 72 -8.09 -13.47 -15.47
C HIS A 72 -8.84 -14.36 -14.46
N SER A 73 -8.11 -15.05 -13.58
CA SER A 73 -8.71 -15.92 -12.57
C SER A 73 -7.91 -15.92 -11.26
N ALA A 74 -8.59 -16.29 -10.17
CA ALA A 74 -7.96 -16.51 -8.87
C ALA A 74 -6.85 -17.57 -8.96
N SER A 75 -7.08 -18.66 -9.72
CA SER A 75 -6.10 -19.72 -9.92
C SER A 75 -4.82 -19.23 -10.61
N GLU A 76 -4.93 -18.35 -11.61
CA GLU A 76 -3.77 -17.74 -12.27
C GLU A 76 -2.99 -16.84 -11.30
N ALA A 77 -3.69 -16.05 -10.46
CA ALA A 77 -3.06 -15.21 -9.45
C ALA A 77 -2.26 -16.06 -8.46
N VAL A 78 -2.87 -17.10 -7.91
CA VAL A 78 -2.24 -18.03 -6.97
C VAL A 78 -1.05 -18.76 -7.62
N THR A 79 -1.21 -19.22 -8.87
CA THR A 79 -0.13 -19.87 -9.62
C THR A 79 1.05 -18.93 -9.83
N TYR A 80 0.81 -17.65 -10.13
CA TYR A 80 1.88 -16.66 -10.26
C TYR A 80 2.65 -16.49 -8.94
N ILE A 81 1.92 -16.30 -7.83
CA ILE A 81 2.51 -16.07 -6.50
C ILE A 81 3.31 -17.28 -6.03
N THR A 82 2.76 -18.49 -6.14
CA THR A 82 3.43 -19.72 -5.72
C THR A 82 4.66 -20.02 -6.55
N ARG A 83 4.58 -19.84 -7.88
CA ARG A 83 5.73 -19.97 -8.76
C ARG A 83 6.83 -18.96 -8.42
N LEU A 84 6.48 -17.72 -8.14
CA LEU A 84 7.46 -16.71 -7.74
C LEU A 84 8.12 -17.07 -6.40
N ALA A 85 7.35 -17.53 -5.41
CA ALA A 85 7.89 -17.99 -4.13
C ALA A 85 8.89 -19.14 -4.33
N GLN A 86 8.57 -20.11 -5.17
CA GLN A 86 9.49 -21.21 -5.53
C GLN A 86 10.75 -20.71 -6.25
N GLN A 87 10.62 -19.79 -7.23
CA GLN A 87 11.77 -19.22 -7.95
C GLN A 87 12.71 -18.43 -7.03
N LYS A 88 12.19 -17.87 -5.94
CA LYS A 88 12.96 -17.13 -4.94
C LYS A 88 13.43 -18.00 -3.77
N ASP A 89 13.16 -19.30 -3.81
CA ASP A 89 13.47 -20.24 -2.72
C ASP A 89 12.92 -19.72 -1.37
N ALA A 90 11.72 -19.14 -1.43
CA ALA A 90 11.10 -18.51 -0.27
C ALA A 90 10.56 -19.58 0.70
N HIS A 91 11.00 -19.53 1.94
CA HIS A 91 10.52 -20.38 3.04
C HIS A 91 9.54 -19.67 3.96
N LEU A 92 9.60 -18.33 3.98
CA LEU A 92 8.78 -17.49 4.84
C LEU A 92 8.17 -16.34 4.05
N VAL A 93 6.87 -16.30 3.99
CA VAL A 93 6.08 -15.21 3.40
C VAL A 93 5.36 -14.48 4.52
N VAL A 94 5.42 -13.14 4.51
CA VAL A 94 4.59 -12.29 5.37
C VAL A 94 3.53 -11.61 4.52
N ARG A 95 2.30 -11.57 5.00
CA ARG A 95 1.21 -10.94 4.25
C ARG A 95 0.33 -10.02 5.08
N TRP A 96 -0.31 -9.09 4.40
CA TRP A 96 -1.41 -8.31 4.96
C TRP A 96 -2.62 -9.18 5.28
N GLN A 97 -3.36 -8.80 6.31
CA GLN A 97 -4.76 -9.18 6.42
C GLN A 97 -5.54 -8.43 5.34
N SER A 98 -6.13 -9.16 4.39
CA SER A 98 -6.80 -8.60 3.21
C SER A 98 -7.83 -9.58 2.70
N ASP A 99 -9.06 -9.11 2.53
CA ASP A 99 -10.19 -9.93 2.03
C ASP A 99 -9.87 -10.54 0.65
N LEU A 100 -9.14 -9.81 -0.21
CA LEU A 100 -8.71 -10.32 -1.50
C LEU A 100 -7.74 -11.48 -1.36
N LEU A 101 -6.73 -11.36 -0.49
CA LEU A 101 -5.75 -12.43 -0.27
C LEU A 101 -6.36 -13.65 0.43
N GLU A 102 -7.36 -13.44 1.28
CA GLU A 102 -8.13 -14.49 1.94
C GLU A 102 -9.02 -15.23 0.92
N ALA A 103 -9.71 -14.49 0.06
CA ALA A 103 -10.55 -15.05 -1.00
C ALA A 103 -9.75 -15.84 -2.05
N LEU A 104 -8.48 -15.53 -2.25
CA LEU A 104 -7.57 -16.27 -3.12
C LEU A 104 -7.05 -17.57 -2.46
N GLU A 105 -7.25 -17.78 -1.16
CA GLU A 105 -6.73 -18.93 -0.41
C GLU A 105 -5.21 -19.14 -0.61
N VAL A 106 -4.46 -18.03 -0.81
CA VAL A 106 -3.04 -18.06 -1.15
C VAL A 106 -2.18 -18.76 -0.10
N ASP A 107 -2.60 -18.73 1.16
CA ASP A 107 -1.89 -19.37 2.28
C ASP A 107 -1.85 -20.90 2.10
N ALA A 108 -2.98 -21.50 1.77
CA ALA A 108 -3.07 -22.95 1.57
C ALA A 108 -2.18 -23.39 0.38
N ALA A 109 -2.18 -22.62 -0.70
CA ALA A 109 -1.36 -22.92 -1.86
C ALA A 109 0.15 -22.80 -1.55
N LEU A 110 0.58 -21.76 -0.84
CA LEU A 110 1.99 -21.60 -0.43
C LEU A 110 2.42 -22.71 0.54
N GLN A 111 1.57 -23.08 1.52
CA GLN A 111 1.86 -24.14 2.47
C GLN A 111 2.00 -25.52 1.83
N GLN A 112 1.25 -25.81 0.76
CA GLN A 112 1.41 -27.05 -0.04
C GLN A 112 2.81 -27.16 -0.66
N HIS A 113 3.49 -26.04 -0.86
CA HIS A 113 4.87 -25.98 -1.36
C HIS A 113 5.91 -25.81 -0.24
N GLY A 114 5.54 -26.04 1.02
CA GLY A 114 6.47 -25.96 2.16
C GLY A 114 6.78 -24.55 2.64
N VAL A 115 6.04 -23.54 2.17
CA VAL A 115 6.27 -22.13 2.54
C VAL A 115 5.46 -21.80 3.80
N THR A 116 6.10 -21.26 4.81
CA THR A 116 5.43 -20.74 6.01
C THR A 116 4.84 -19.36 5.71
N VAL A 117 3.56 -19.13 6.05
CA VAL A 117 2.89 -17.86 5.85
C VAL A 117 2.52 -17.22 7.18
N HIS A 118 2.91 -15.97 7.38
CA HIS A 118 2.53 -15.16 8.53
C HIS A 118 1.67 -13.97 8.12
N THR A 119 0.43 -13.91 8.64
CA THR A 119 -0.45 -12.75 8.47
C THR A 119 -0.17 -11.70 9.55
N THR A 120 -0.15 -10.42 9.16
CA THR A 120 0.11 -9.30 10.08
C THR A 120 -1.13 -8.93 10.91
N THR A 121 -1.82 -9.92 11.45
CA THR A 121 -2.97 -9.70 12.34
C THR A 121 -2.54 -9.08 13.67
N LEU A 122 -3.31 -8.11 14.14
CA LEU A 122 -3.18 -7.55 15.49
C LEU A 122 -4.21 -8.19 16.43
N PRO A 123 -3.96 -8.19 17.74
CA PRO A 123 -4.95 -8.63 18.72
C PRO A 123 -6.28 -7.88 18.55
N PRO A 124 -7.43 -8.53 18.86
CA PRO A 124 -8.72 -7.85 18.89
C PRO A 124 -8.67 -6.58 19.74
N GLY A 125 -9.32 -5.50 19.30
CA GLY A 125 -9.34 -4.21 19.99
C GLY A 125 -8.10 -3.34 19.78
N ALA A 126 -7.04 -3.84 19.14
CA ALA A 126 -5.82 -3.05 18.89
C ALA A 126 -6.05 -1.88 17.92
N ALA A 127 -7.07 -1.97 17.06
CA ALA A 127 -7.44 -0.91 16.11
C ALA A 127 -8.35 0.16 16.74
N SER A 128 -9.21 -0.21 17.70
CA SER A 128 -10.16 0.70 18.35
C SER A 128 -9.57 1.47 19.54
N GLY A 129 -8.32 1.17 19.92
CA GLY A 129 -7.70 1.75 21.12
C GLY A 129 -8.23 1.16 22.44
N GLU A 130 -9.08 0.15 22.38
CA GLU A 130 -9.66 -0.53 23.55
C GLU A 130 -8.70 -1.50 24.25
N VAL A 131 -7.46 -1.59 23.77
CA VAL A 131 -6.43 -2.44 24.43
C VAL A 131 -6.07 -1.83 25.76
N THR A 132 -6.61 -2.39 26.82
CA THR A 132 -6.41 -1.97 28.23
C THR A 132 -4.99 -2.20 28.74
N SER A 133 -4.14 -2.92 28.00
CA SER A 133 -2.72 -3.17 28.32
C SER A 133 -1.85 -2.99 27.07
N ALA A 134 -0.84 -2.13 27.17
CA ALA A 134 0.13 -1.91 26.10
C ALA A 134 1.11 -3.07 25.89
N ALA A 135 1.30 -3.92 26.91
CA ALA A 135 2.31 -4.98 26.89
C ALA A 135 2.03 -6.07 25.84
N PRO A 136 0.82 -6.64 25.68
CA PRO A 136 0.56 -7.64 24.65
C PRO A 136 0.75 -7.09 23.23
N LEU A 137 0.40 -5.81 23.01
CA LEU A 137 0.56 -5.16 21.73
C LEU A 137 2.03 -4.89 21.40
N ALA A 138 2.84 -4.48 22.39
CA ALA A 138 4.26 -4.26 22.22
C ALA A 138 4.99 -5.58 21.88
N THR A 139 4.69 -6.66 22.61
CA THR A 139 5.23 -8.01 22.34
C THR A 139 4.87 -8.46 20.93
N ARG A 140 3.60 -8.35 20.54
CA ARG A 140 3.15 -8.74 19.18
C ARG A 140 3.82 -7.92 18.09
N ARG A 141 4.01 -6.63 18.30
CA ARG A 141 4.74 -5.78 17.34
C ARG A 141 6.20 -6.19 17.21
N GLN A 142 6.85 -6.60 18.31
CA GLN A 142 8.22 -7.08 18.27
C GLN A 142 8.33 -8.40 17.52
N GLU A 143 7.47 -9.37 17.80
CA GLU A 143 7.40 -10.65 17.09
C GLU A 143 7.22 -10.43 15.58
N LEU A 144 6.27 -9.56 15.20
CA LEU A 144 6.01 -9.25 13.80
C LEU A 144 7.22 -8.58 13.12
N ARG A 145 7.98 -7.73 13.83
CA ARG A 145 9.22 -7.13 13.28
C ARG A 145 10.27 -8.19 13.00
N GLU A 146 10.43 -9.16 13.89
CA GLU A 146 11.40 -10.25 13.73
C GLU A 146 11.02 -11.17 12.56
N VAL A 147 9.74 -11.46 12.41
CA VAL A 147 9.23 -12.24 11.26
C VAL A 147 9.42 -11.47 9.96
N LEU A 148 9.02 -10.20 9.92
CA LEU A 148 9.17 -9.33 8.75
C LEU A 148 10.63 -9.20 8.29
N ALA A 149 11.57 -9.14 9.24
CA ALA A 149 12.99 -8.99 8.94
C ALA A 149 13.63 -10.25 8.33
N ARG A 150 12.99 -11.42 8.50
CA ARG A 150 13.47 -12.72 7.99
C ARG A 150 12.70 -13.19 6.76
N ALA A 151 11.57 -12.57 6.45
CA ALA A 151 10.75 -12.98 5.33
C ALA A 151 11.43 -12.68 3.98
N GLU A 152 11.38 -13.64 3.08
CA GLU A 152 11.89 -13.51 1.72
C GLU A 152 10.89 -12.81 0.81
N LEU A 153 9.58 -12.91 1.12
CA LEU A 153 8.54 -12.32 0.30
C LEU A 153 7.48 -11.64 1.17
N GLY A 154 7.14 -10.40 0.79
CA GLY A 154 6.02 -9.65 1.35
C GLY A 154 4.85 -9.61 0.38
N LEU A 155 3.66 -10.02 0.84
CA LEU A 155 2.45 -10.05 0.03
C LEU A 155 1.42 -9.06 0.58
N SER A 156 1.04 -8.07 -0.22
CA SER A 156 0.07 -7.05 0.17
C SER A 156 -1.11 -6.95 -0.80
N GLY A 157 -2.21 -6.39 -0.32
CA GLY A 157 -3.19 -5.77 -1.20
C GLY A 157 -2.70 -4.39 -1.68
N VAL A 158 -3.54 -3.69 -2.42
CA VAL A 158 -3.34 -2.31 -2.88
C VAL A 158 -4.65 -1.57 -2.69
N ASP A 159 -4.59 -0.30 -2.30
CA ASP A 159 -5.81 0.53 -2.25
C ASP A 159 -6.14 1.11 -3.62
N TYR A 160 -5.16 1.71 -4.29
CA TYR A 160 -5.26 2.23 -5.65
C TYR A 160 -3.96 2.02 -6.43
N ILE A 161 -4.06 2.04 -7.76
CA ILE A 161 -2.92 2.01 -8.66
C ILE A 161 -3.05 3.18 -9.62
N ILE A 162 -2.05 4.06 -9.66
CA ILE A 162 -2.01 5.23 -10.53
C ILE A 162 -1.33 4.84 -11.83
N ALA A 163 -2.10 4.76 -12.92
CA ALA A 163 -1.62 4.26 -14.21
C ALA A 163 -0.56 5.17 -14.84
N GLU A 164 -0.69 6.50 -14.72
CA GLU A 164 0.23 7.47 -15.31
C GLU A 164 1.69 7.34 -14.87
N THR A 165 1.94 6.72 -13.71
CA THR A 165 3.27 6.57 -13.12
C THR A 165 3.62 5.15 -12.72
N GLY A 166 2.69 4.20 -12.88
CA GLY A 166 2.86 2.84 -12.37
C GLY A 166 2.96 2.78 -10.84
N THR A 167 2.32 3.72 -10.12
CA THR A 167 2.46 3.85 -8.67
C THR A 167 1.37 3.10 -7.92
N LEU A 168 1.76 2.25 -6.98
CA LEU A 168 0.87 1.57 -6.04
C LEU A 168 0.64 2.48 -4.84
N VAL A 169 -0.61 2.64 -4.44
CA VAL A 169 -1.01 3.37 -3.22
C VAL A 169 -1.40 2.36 -2.16
N LEU A 170 -0.67 2.36 -1.06
CA LEU A 170 -0.81 1.43 0.05
C LEU A 170 -1.16 2.21 1.32
N MET A 171 -2.32 1.94 1.91
CA MET A 171 -2.75 2.58 3.15
C MET A 171 -2.52 1.64 4.33
N ALA A 172 -1.73 2.07 5.31
CA ALA A 172 -1.47 1.28 6.51
C ALA A 172 -2.66 1.35 7.48
N ARG A 173 -3.30 0.21 7.70
CA ARG A 173 -4.41 0.00 8.65
C ARG A 173 -4.09 -1.14 9.61
N ALA A 174 -5.00 -1.44 10.53
CA ALA A 174 -4.90 -2.63 11.37
C ALA A 174 -4.78 -3.90 10.49
N GLY A 175 -3.81 -4.76 10.77
CA GLY A 175 -3.52 -5.93 9.95
C GLY A 175 -2.79 -5.66 8.63
N GLN A 176 -2.56 -4.38 8.28
CA GLN A 176 -1.89 -3.95 7.04
C GLN A 176 -0.60 -3.20 7.37
N MET A 177 0.36 -3.95 7.92
CA MET A 177 1.63 -3.36 8.35
C MET A 177 2.47 -2.93 7.15
N ARG A 178 2.93 -1.69 7.20
CA ARG A 178 3.84 -1.10 6.20
C ARG A 178 5.12 -1.92 5.97
N GLY A 179 5.61 -2.61 7.01
CA GLY A 179 6.81 -3.46 6.92
C GLY A 179 6.72 -4.57 5.88
N VAL A 180 5.52 -5.06 5.53
CA VAL A 180 5.31 -6.09 4.51
C VAL A 180 5.81 -5.65 3.12
N SER A 181 5.60 -4.38 2.77
CA SER A 181 6.03 -3.81 1.50
C SER A 181 7.43 -3.16 1.54
N LEU A 182 8.13 -3.20 2.70
CA LEU A 182 9.39 -2.48 2.88
C LEU A 182 10.57 -3.37 3.29
N LEU A 183 10.35 -4.44 4.05
CA LEU A 183 11.43 -5.23 4.64
C LEU A 183 11.81 -6.45 3.80
N PRO A 184 10.88 -7.28 3.30
CA PRO A 184 11.22 -8.41 2.46
C PRO A 184 11.91 -7.96 1.16
N PRO A 185 12.89 -8.73 0.64
CA PRO A 185 13.60 -8.40 -0.60
C PRO A 185 12.71 -8.42 -1.84
N VAL A 186 11.59 -9.16 -1.80
CA VAL A 186 10.59 -9.22 -2.87
C VAL A 186 9.24 -8.76 -2.33
N HIS A 187 8.62 -7.77 -2.97
CA HIS A 187 7.27 -7.34 -2.69
C HIS A 187 6.32 -7.76 -3.82
N VAL A 188 5.28 -8.51 -3.46
CA VAL A 188 4.17 -8.86 -4.36
C VAL A 188 2.92 -8.14 -3.90
N ALA A 189 2.37 -7.32 -4.76
CA ALA A 189 1.13 -6.60 -4.54
C ALA A 189 0.01 -7.23 -5.39
N VAL A 190 -1.15 -7.46 -4.80
CA VAL A 190 -2.33 -8.01 -5.48
C VAL A 190 -3.44 -6.97 -5.49
N ALA A 191 -4.02 -6.75 -6.66
CA ALA A 191 -5.06 -5.77 -6.87
C ALA A 191 -6.15 -6.29 -7.82
N ARG A 192 -7.29 -5.61 -7.82
CA ARG A 192 -8.33 -5.77 -8.84
C ARG A 192 -8.19 -4.69 -9.92
N THR A 193 -8.68 -4.97 -11.11
CA THR A 193 -8.70 -4.00 -12.21
C THR A 193 -9.47 -2.72 -11.84
N SER A 194 -10.50 -2.80 -11.00
CA SER A 194 -11.26 -1.63 -10.50
C SER A 194 -10.45 -0.65 -9.63
N GLN A 195 -9.33 -1.10 -9.07
CA GLN A 195 -8.44 -0.26 -8.25
C GLN A 195 -7.49 0.60 -9.10
N VAL A 196 -7.47 0.41 -10.43
CA VAL A 196 -6.65 1.21 -11.34
C VAL A 196 -7.33 2.54 -11.63
N ILE A 197 -6.65 3.63 -11.30
CA ILE A 197 -7.04 5.02 -11.56
C ILE A 197 -6.05 5.67 -12.52
N ALA A 198 -6.46 6.75 -13.19
CA ALA A 198 -5.61 7.35 -14.21
C ALA A 198 -4.45 8.16 -13.62
N THR A 199 -4.74 9.06 -12.68
CA THR A 199 -3.80 10.11 -12.23
C THR A 199 -3.72 10.25 -10.71
N LEU A 200 -2.67 10.91 -10.23
CA LEU A 200 -2.57 11.32 -8.83
C LEU A 200 -3.73 12.26 -8.43
N ALA A 201 -4.23 13.07 -9.36
CA ALA A 201 -5.38 13.95 -9.09
C ALA A 201 -6.66 13.13 -8.81
N ASP A 202 -6.85 12.01 -9.50
CA ASP A 202 -7.97 11.10 -9.24
C ASP A 202 -7.86 10.48 -7.83
N TYR A 203 -6.65 10.09 -7.42
CA TYR A 203 -6.42 9.61 -6.06
C TYR A 203 -6.76 10.69 -5.01
N LEU A 204 -6.35 11.94 -5.23
CA LEU A 204 -6.63 13.03 -4.29
C LEU A 204 -8.13 13.30 -4.16
N LEU A 205 -8.90 13.19 -5.24
CA LEU A 205 -10.37 13.26 -5.19
C LEU A 205 -10.95 12.13 -4.34
N LEU A 206 -10.53 10.88 -4.58
CA LEU A 206 -11.01 9.72 -3.82
C LEU A 206 -10.61 9.78 -2.34
N ALA A 207 -9.40 10.24 -2.05
CA ALA A 207 -8.92 10.46 -0.68
C ALA A 207 -9.73 11.54 0.05
N GLN A 208 -10.15 12.60 -0.65
CA GLN A 208 -10.99 13.65 -0.10
C GLN A 208 -12.40 13.14 0.23
N VAL A 209 -12.98 12.31 -0.63
CA VAL A 209 -14.26 11.64 -0.38
C VAL A 209 -14.17 10.71 0.83
N ALA A 210 -13.12 9.88 0.88
CA ALA A 210 -12.87 8.99 2.01
C ALA A 210 -12.66 9.75 3.33
N ALA A 211 -11.98 10.90 3.30
CA ALA A 211 -11.75 11.74 4.47
C ALA A 211 -13.02 12.40 5.02
N ALA A 212 -14.09 12.50 4.21
CA ALA A 212 -15.40 12.96 4.67
C ALA A 212 -16.10 11.92 5.57
N ASP A 213 -15.69 10.64 5.51
CA ASP A 213 -16.14 9.60 6.42
C ASP A 213 -15.00 9.21 7.38
N PRO A 214 -14.99 9.74 8.62
CA PRO A 214 -13.94 9.46 9.59
C PRO A 214 -13.80 7.97 9.95
N GLN A 215 -14.83 7.16 9.75
CA GLN A 215 -14.79 5.72 10.04
C GLN A 215 -14.06 4.93 8.96
N GLN A 216 -14.04 5.42 7.73
CA GLN A 216 -13.36 4.76 6.61
C GLN A 216 -11.89 5.19 6.45
N TYR A 217 -11.53 6.38 6.92
CA TYR A 217 -10.20 6.97 6.67
C TYR A 217 -9.24 6.86 7.87
N LEU A 218 -9.32 5.79 8.64
CA LEU A 218 -8.38 5.53 9.73
C LEU A 218 -7.08 4.89 9.20
N THR A 219 -6.29 5.64 8.43
CA THR A 219 -4.94 5.23 8.05
C THR A 219 -3.88 6.00 8.83
N SER A 220 -2.83 5.30 9.29
CA SER A 220 -1.69 5.93 9.95
C SER A 220 -0.62 6.40 8.96
N CYS A 221 -0.64 5.90 7.74
CA CYS A 221 0.34 6.21 6.70
C CYS A 221 -0.19 5.81 5.33
N VAL A 222 0.05 6.65 4.33
CA VAL A 222 -0.12 6.33 2.92
C VAL A 222 1.27 6.22 2.29
N SER A 223 1.54 5.11 1.63
CA SER A 223 2.79 4.88 0.90
C SER A 223 2.51 4.86 -0.60
N PHE A 224 3.31 5.62 -1.36
CA PHE A 224 3.31 5.59 -2.82
C PHE A 224 4.56 4.82 -3.25
N VAL A 225 4.36 3.68 -3.92
CA VAL A 225 5.44 2.76 -4.32
C VAL A 225 5.51 2.71 -5.83
N THR A 226 6.57 3.26 -6.40
CA THR A 226 6.81 3.32 -7.85
C THR A 226 8.04 2.50 -8.20
N GLY A 227 7.86 1.20 -8.37
CA GLY A 227 8.95 0.28 -8.69
C GLY A 227 9.77 -0.18 -7.48
N PRO A 228 10.84 -0.97 -7.72
CA PRO A 228 11.77 -1.44 -6.70
C PRO A 228 12.56 -0.31 -6.04
N SER A 229 13.06 -0.57 -4.82
CA SER A 229 13.92 0.37 -4.11
C SER A 229 15.21 0.62 -4.89
N ARG A 230 15.51 1.89 -5.15
CA ARG A 230 16.72 2.33 -5.85
C ARG A 230 17.40 3.43 -5.05
N THR A 231 18.69 3.27 -4.81
CA THR A 231 19.53 4.28 -4.18
C THR A 231 20.59 4.74 -5.18
N GLY A 232 20.61 6.03 -5.49
CA GLY A 232 21.68 6.65 -6.30
C GLY A 232 22.78 7.14 -5.36
N ASP A 233 24.02 6.67 -5.54
CA ASP A 233 25.17 7.23 -4.88
C ASP A 233 25.75 8.42 -5.68
N ILE A 234 26.52 9.26 -5.01
CA ILE A 234 27.22 10.42 -5.58
C ILE A 234 28.10 10.01 -6.78
N GLU A 235 28.56 8.77 -6.79
CA GLU A 235 29.34 8.15 -7.88
C GLU A 235 28.50 7.66 -9.09
N LEU A 236 27.19 8.01 -9.17
CA LEU A 236 26.26 7.58 -10.24
C LEU A 236 26.05 6.04 -10.30
N LYS A 237 26.39 5.31 -9.26
CA LYS A 237 26.08 3.89 -9.14
C LYS A 237 24.68 3.71 -8.55
N LEU A 238 23.80 3.10 -9.32
CA LEU A 238 22.46 2.71 -8.90
C LEU A 238 22.55 1.38 -8.15
N THR A 239 22.25 1.41 -6.84
CA THR A 239 22.13 0.19 -6.03
C THR A 239 20.66 -0.12 -5.79
N VAL A 240 20.26 -1.34 -6.08
CA VAL A 240 18.89 -1.81 -5.93
C VAL A 240 18.73 -2.54 -4.61
N GLY A 241 17.61 -2.31 -3.87
CA GLY A 241 17.25 -3.09 -2.70
C GLY A 241 17.93 -2.70 -1.38
N VAL A 242 18.56 -1.52 -1.27
CA VAL A 242 19.26 -1.10 -0.03
C VAL A 242 18.27 -0.67 1.06
N HIS A 243 17.23 0.05 0.71
CA HIS A 243 16.26 0.64 1.65
C HIS A 243 14.83 0.13 1.46
N GLY A 244 14.65 -0.98 0.77
CA GLY A 244 13.35 -1.58 0.48
C GLY A 244 13.50 -2.76 -0.48
N PRO A 245 12.39 -3.35 -0.94
CA PRO A 245 12.41 -4.49 -1.86
C PRO A 245 13.21 -4.21 -3.12
N GLY A 246 14.10 -5.14 -3.47
CA GLY A 246 14.83 -5.13 -4.74
C GLY A 246 13.97 -5.53 -5.93
N GLU A 247 12.83 -6.16 -5.67
CA GLU A 247 11.86 -6.58 -6.69
C GLU A 247 10.45 -6.21 -6.29
N LEU A 248 9.69 -5.70 -7.26
CA LEU A 248 8.27 -5.38 -7.12
C LEU A 248 7.48 -6.12 -8.21
N HIS A 249 6.52 -6.93 -7.78
CA HIS A 249 5.57 -7.61 -8.64
C HIS A 249 4.15 -7.15 -8.33
N LEU A 250 3.41 -6.75 -9.36
CA LEU A 250 2.00 -6.41 -9.26
C LEU A 250 1.18 -7.46 -10.01
N VAL A 251 0.29 -8.12 -9.29
CA VAL A 251 -0.70 -9.04 -9.87
C VAL A 251 -2.04 -8.32 -9.92
N VAL A 252 -2.56 -8.07 -11.11
CA VAL A 252 -3.85 -7.41 -11.33
C VAL A 252 -4.86 -8.44 -11.78
N LEU A 253 -5.89 -8.66 -10.97
CA LEU A 253 -6.97 -9.63 -11.19
C LEU A 253 -8.20 -8.92 -11.75
N ASP A 254 -8.85 -9.52 -12.74
CA ASP A 254 -10.13 -9.04 -13.25
C ASP A 254 -11.23 -9.09 -12.17
N ASP A 255 -12.12 -8.07 -12.17
CA ASP A 255 -13.17 -7.93 -11.15
C ASP A 255 -14.23 -9.05 -11.21
N ASN A 256 -14.41 -9.68 -12.36
CA ASN A 256 -15.51 -10.64 -12.60
C ASN A 256 -15.26 -12.05 -12.04
N HIS A 257 -14.15 -12.33 -11.38
CA HIS A 257 -13.78 -13.69 -10.94
C HIS A 257 -13.58 -13.85 -9.43
N ALA A 258 -14.25 -13.01 -8.63
CA ALA A 258 -14.27 -13.13 -7.18
C ALA A 258 -15.62 -13.70 -6.69
N ARG A 259 -15.96 -14.90 -7.13
CA ARG A 259 -16.98 -15.74 -6.51
C ARG A 259 -16.41 -17.12 -6.27
#